data_c454463d86925a18baf3f001f26ae834
#
_entry.id   c454463d86925a18baf3f001f26ae834
#
_cell.length_a   1.000
_cell.length_b   1.000
_cell.length_c   1.000
_cell.angle_alpha   90.00
_cell.angle_beta   90.00
_cell.angle_gamma   90.00
#
_symmetry.space_group_name_H-M   'P 1'
#
loop_
_entity.id
_entity.type
_entity.pdbx_description
1 polymer ?
#
loop_
_entity_poly.entity_id
_entity_poly.type
_entity_poly.pdbx_seq_one_letter_code
_entity_poly.pdbx_strand_id
1 'polypeptide(L)'
;MNNTTFQPIAPRPAPVSTEGPLVWVKTNLLADWKTSLATLVIGGLLLWLVPQILNWAIFKAVWVADYDACRVDGVGACWGVITEKYRIIIFGRYPFDEQWRPLVATVLLTGLLVASCMRMFWRAWLPLLWLVVLATFFALMYGNTLGLSQVETDRWGGLPLTILLASLSLVMSFPIALLVALGRRSKLPAIRSFCTIYVELIRGVPLISVLFMASFMFPLFMPPGVKIDVLVRVLVGITLFAAAYSAEVIRGGLQAVPTGQVEAAATLGLSYWQTQRKIVLPQALAMVVPGIMNNFISTFKDTSLVTIVSLYELTGAMSLALNSDANWRPFSMEGYIFIALIYFVFCFSMSRYSHWVEKQVNKSKQR
;
A
#
# COMPACT_ATOMS: atom_id res chain seq x y z
N MET A 1 72.07 -5.70 12.92
CA MET A 1 70.79 -5.48 12.26
C MET A 1 69.85 -4.84 13.28
N ASN A 2 69.66 -3.53 13.22
CA ASN A 2 68.78 -2.81 14.13
C ASN A 2 67.31 -3.08 13.72
N ASN A 3 66.58 -3.82 14.52
CA ASN A 3 65.13 -3.96 14.42
C ASN A 3 64.45 -2.65 14.82
N THR A 4 64.28 -1.75 13.91
CA THR A 4 63.39 -0.61 14.15
C THR A 4 61.93 -1.11 14.08
N THR A 5 61.36 -1.41 15.25
CA THR A 5 59.94 -1.70 15.38
C THR A 5 59.17 -0.47 14.93
N PHE A 6 58.33 -0.62 13.88
CA PHE A 6 57.42 0.43 13.44
C PHE A 6 56.45 0.73 14.58
N GLN A 7 56.56 1.93 15.16
CA GLN A 7 55.55 2.45 16.08
C GLN A 7 54.53 3.26 15.29
N PRO A 8 53.24 2.83 15.27
CA PRO A 8 52.21 3.59 14.61
C PRO A 8 52.05 4.98 15.32
N ILE A 9 52.07 6.02 14.54
CA ILE A 9 51.82 7.38 15.03
C ILE A 9 50.40 7.42 15.58
N ALA A 10 50.20 7.96 16.76
CA ALA A 10 48.89 8.11 17.38
C ALA A 10 47.94 8.89 16.44
N PRO A 11 46.69 8.45 16.29
CA PRO A 11 45.73 9.13 15.40
C PRO A 11 45.58 10.60 15.87
N ARG A 12 45.87 11.53 14.96
CA ARG A 12 45.67 12.95 15.20
C ARG A 12 44.20 13.30 14.88
N PRO A 13 43.54 14.13 15.69
CA PRO A 13 42.21 14.63 15.35
C PRO A 13 42.27 15.37 14.00
N ALA A 14 41.24 15.22 13.18
CA ALA A 14 41.14 15.90 11.91
C ALA A 14 41.26 17.43 12.12
N PRO A 15 42.01 18.14 11.24
CA PRO A 15 42.24 19.60 11.42
C PRO A 15 40.96 20.42 11.31
N VAL A 16 39.88 19.84 10.78
CA VAL A 16 38.53 20.43 10.71
C VAL A 16 37.55 19.42 11.24
N SER A 17 36.52 19.85 11.98
CA SER A 17 35.47 18.94 12.44
C SER A 17 34.83 18.27 11.22
N THR A 18 34.86 16.94 11.16
CA THR A 18 34.27 16.14 10.07
C THR A 18 32.82 15.75 10.37
N GLU A 19 32.34 16.05 11.58
CA GLU A 19 31.00 15.73 12.05
C GLU A 19 30.30 16.98 12.58
N GLY A 20 28.99 17.05 12.43
CA GLY A 20 28.14 18.12 12.92
C GLY A 20 27.23 18.73 11.86
N PRO A 21 26.15 19.43 12.28
CA PRO A 21 25.16 20.00 11.36
C PRO A 21 25.75 21.04 10.40
N LEU A 22 26.71 21.83 10.84
CA LEU A 22 27.37 22.83 9.99
C LEU A 22 28.23 22.18 8.90
N VAL A 23 28.93 21.10 9.20
CA VAL A 23 29.71 20.34 8.22
C VAL A 23 28.78 19.67 7.23
N TRP A 24 27.68 19.09 7.71
CA TRP A 24 26.67 18.48 6.83
C TRP A 24 26.08 19.51 5.86
N VAL A 25 25.73 20.71 6.31
CA VAL A 25 25.25 21.81 5.46
C VAL A 25 26.31 22.18 4.41
N LYS A 26 27.56 22.36 4.83
CA LYS A 26 28.64 22.75 3.93
C LYS A 26 28.94 21.69 2.88
N THR A 27 28.91 20.41 3.25
CA THR A 27 29.25 19.30 2.35
C THR A 27 28.08 18.88 1.46
N ASN A 28 26.83 19.06 1.86
CA ASN A 28 25.66 18.58 1.12
C ASN A 28 24.88 19.70 0.41
N LEU A 29 24.86 20.90 1.00
CA LEU A 29 24.08 22.02 0.47
C LEU A 29 24.93 23.12 -0.19
N LEU A 30 26.21 23.23 0.18
CA LEU A 30 27.12 24.29 -0.29
C LEU A 30 28.46 23.74 -0.77
N ALA A 31 28.49 22.47 -1.26
CA ALA A 31 29.74 21.82 -1.71
C ALA A 31 30.35 22.50 -2.93
N ASP A 32 29.51 22.79 -3.94
CA ASP A 32 29.88 23.39 -5.21
C ASP A 32 29.03 24.62 -5.49
N TRP A 33 29.46 25.47 -6.44
CA TRP A 33 28.68 26.63 -6.89
C TRP A 33 27.29 26.23 -7.41
N LYS A 34 27.16 25.06 -8.09
CA LYS A 34 25.89 24.53 -8.60
C LYS A 34 24.96 24.09 -7.48
N THR A 35 25.48 23.35 -6.51
CA THR A 35 24.69 22.92 -5.33
C THR A 35 24.31 24.10 -4.46
N SER A 36 25.21 25.10 -4.31
CA SER A 36 24.92 26.34 -3.60
C SER A 36 23.81 27.15 -4.28
N LEU A 37 23.87 27.30 -5.61
CA LEU A 37 22.83 27.98 -6.37
C LEU A 37 21.49 27.24 -6.25
N ALA A 38 21.49 25.92 -6.43
CA ALA A 38 20.28 25.10 -6.27
C ALA A 38 19.69 25.23 -4.86
N THR A 39 20.53 25.21 -3.83
CA THR A 39 20.10 25.37 -2.43
C THR A 39 19.50 26.76 -2.19
N LEU A 40 20.09 27.81 -2.73
CA LEU A 40 19.57 29.16 -2.60
C LEU A 40 18.22 29.33 -3.33
N VAL A 41 18.10 28.80 -4.55
CA VAL A 41 16.86 28.87 -5.33
C VAL A 41 15.75 28.08 -4.63
N ILE A 42 16.01 26.81 -4.25
CA ILE A 42 15.04 25.97 -3.58
C ILE A 42 14.70 26.53 -2.20
N GLY A 43 15.69 26.94 -1.43
CA GLY A 43 15.49 27.55 -0.12
C GLY A 43 14.68 28.84 -0.18
N GLY A 44 14.98 29.72 -1.14
CA GLY A 44 14.22 30.95 -1.38
C GLY A 44 12.78 30.65 -1.78
N LEU A 45 12.57 29.68 -2.68
CA LEU A 45 11.24 29.23 -3.08
C LEU A 45 10.44 28.67 -1.89
N LEU A 46 11.07 27.84 -1.06
CA LEU A 46 10.43 27.29 0.13
C LEU A 46 10.07 28.39 1.15
N LEU A 47 11.00 29.32 1.42
CA LEU A 47 10.76 30.45 2.30
C LEU A 47 9.64 31.38 1.83
N TRP A 48 9.44 31.46 0.53
CA TRP A 48 8.32 32.20 -0.06
C TRP A 48 7.01 31.42 -0.05
N LEU A 49 7.04 30.12 -0.41
CA LEU A 49 5.83 29.31 -0.62
C LEU A 49 5.26 28.78 0.71
N VAL A 50 6.11 28.32 1.64
CA VAL A 50 5.66 27.69 2.89
C VAL A 50 4.80 28.64 3.75
N PRO A 51 5.18 29.93 3.96
CA PRO A 51 4.33 30.85 4.71
C PRO A 51 2.95 31.08 4.06
N GLN A 52 2.88 31.09 2.73
CA GLN A 52 1.61 31.27 2.01
C GLN A 52 0.73 30.04 2.18
N ILE A 53 1.29 28.83 2.05
CA ILE A 53 0.54 27.58 2.28
C ILE A 53 0.06 27.51 3.72
N LEU A 54 0.91 27.83 4.71
CA LEU A 54 0.53 27.81 6.12
C LEU A 54 -0.56 28.85 6.42
N ASN A 55 -0.45 30.03 5.83
CA ASN A 55 -1.46 31.08 5.98
C ASN A 55 -2.81 30.63 5.41
N TRP A 56 -2.81 30.06 4.21
CA TRP A 56 -4.01 29.52 3.57
C TRP A 56 -4.56 28.32 4.34
N ALA A 57 -3.72 27.31 4.68
CA ALA A 57 -4.17 26.04 5.21
C ALA A 57 -4.52 26.07 6.70
N ILE A 58 -3.95 27.01 7.48
CA ILE A 58 -4.08 27.01 8.95
C ILE A 58 -4.59 28.35 9.47
N PHE A 59 -3.89 29.46 9.20
CA PHE A 59 -4.15 30.73 9.89
C PHE A 59 -5.44 31.41 9.41
N LYS A 60 -5.73 31.35 8.11
CA LYS A 60 -6.97 31.90 7.51
C LYS A 60 -8.03 30.83 7.25
N ALA A 61 -7.79 29.60 7.67
CA ALA A 61 -8.68 28.48 7.40
C ALA A 61 -9.95 28.54 8.27
N VAL A 62 -11.08 28.13 7.67
CA VAL A 62 -12.36 27.93 8.35
C VAL A 62 -12.52 26.46 8.69
N TRP A 63 -12.70 26.15 9.97
CA TRP A 63 -12.81 24.81 10.50
C TRP A 63 -14.25 24.38 10.83
N VAL A 64 -15.15 25.36 10.92
CA VAL A 64 -16.56 25.13 11.25
C VAL A 64 -17.32 24.77 9.98
N ALA A 65 -18.34 23.91 10.11
CA ALA A 65 -19.24 23.54 9.02
C ALA A 65 -20.23 24.67 8.70
N ASP A 66 -19.69 25.82 8.32
CA ASP A 66 -20.45 27.00 7.92
C ASP A 66 -20.04 27.40 6.49
N TYR A 67 -20.96 27.19 5.57
CA TYR A 67 -20.75 27.48 4.16
C TYR A 67 -20.55 28.98 3.90
N ASP A 68 -21.32 29.84 4.59
CA ASP A 68 -21.27 31.28 4.36
C ASP A 68 -19.94 31.86 4.87
N ALA A 69 -19.44 31.36 5.99
CA ALA A 69 -18.09 31.69 6.50
C ALA A 69 -16.98 31.35 5.52
N CYS A 70 -17.11 30.25 4.75
CA CYS A 70 -16.14 29.83 3.76
C CYS A 70 -16.11 30.68 2.48
N ARG A 71 -17.12 31.52 2.25
CA ARG A 71 -17.23 32.38 1.05
C ARG A 71 -16.78 33.83 1.27
N VAL A 72 -16.37 34.15 2.48
CA VAL A 72 -15.90 35.51 2.78
C VAL A 72 -14.57 35.77 2.05
N ASP A 73 -14.45 36.91 1.42
CA ASP A 73 -13.24 37.31 0.70
C ASP A 73 -12.03 37.34 1.64
N GLY A 74 -10.91 36.73 1.19
CA GLY A 74 -9.67 36.67 1.93
C GLY A 74 -9.56 35.51 2.93
N VAL A 75 -10.56 34.62 3.00
CA VAL A 75 -10.52 33.36 3.76
C VAL A 75 -9.57 32.37 3.07
N GLY A 76 -8.90 31.52 3.87
CA GLY A 76 -8.04 30.44 3.40
C GLY A 76 -8.82 29.17 3.06
N ALA A 77 -8.24 28.01 3.42
CA ALA A 77 -8.86 26.71 3.22
C ALA A 77 -10.16 26.56 4.03
N CYS A 78 -11.19 25.97 3.43
CA CYS A 78 -12.43 25.64 4.10
C CYS A 78 -12.45 24.17 4.54
N TRP A 79 -11.89 23.88 5.71
CA TRP A 79 -11.94 22.53 6.32
C TRP A 79 -13.33 22.17 6.85
N GLY A 80 -14.25 23.15 6.90
CA GLY A 80 -15.67 22.93 7.22
C GLY A 80 -16.32 21.84 6.36
N VAL A 81 -15.88 21.68 5.10
CA VAL A 81 -16.34 20.58 4.21
C VAL A 81 -16.08 19.20 4.82
N ILE A 82 -14.94 19.02 5.51
CA ILE A 82 -14.61 17.75 6.15
C ILE A 82 -15.50 17.54 7.37
N THR A 83 -15.67 18.58 8.20
CA THR A 83 -16.52 18.53 9.39
C THR A 83 -17.96 18.17 9.04
N GLU A 84 -18.48 18.68 7.93
CA GLU A 84 -19.84 18.40 7.45
C GLU A 84 -19.95 17.01 6.80
N LYS A 85 -18.98 16.62 5.97
CA LYS A 85 -19.10 15.44 5.08
C LYS A 85 -18.29 14.23 5.56
N TYR A 86 -17.55 14.27 6.69
CA TYR A 86 -16.68 13.19 7.13
C TYR A 86 -17.35 11.82 7.18
N ARG A 87 -18.64 11.77 7.53
CA ARG A 87 -19.36 10.50 7.64
C ARG A 87 -19.53 9.81 6.29
N ILE A 88 -19.87 10.58 5.24
CA ILE A 88 -19.95 10.04 3.86
C ILE A 88 -18.55 9.70 3.35
N ILE A 89 -17.55 10.53 3.63
CA ILE A 89 -16.16 10.29 3.20
C ILE A 89 -15.62 9.00 3.80
N ILE A 90 -15.80 8.80 5.11
CA ILE A 90 -15.22 7.66 5.82
C ILE A 90 -16.01 6.37 5.62
N PHE A 91 -17.37 6.43 5.57
CA PHE A 91 -18.22 5.25 5.54
C PHE A 91 -18.97 5.04 4.22
N GLY A 92 -18.80 5.95 3.25
CA GLY A 92 -19.52 5.89 1.98
C GLY A 92 -21.02 6.03 2.15
N ARG A 93 -21.78 5.18 1.46
CA ARG A 93 -23.24 5.15 1.47
C ARG A 93 -23.85 4.29 2.58
N TYR A 94 -23.04 3.85 3.53
CA TYR A 94 -23.51 3.02 4.64
C TYR A 94 -24.57 3.77 5.48
N PRO A 95 -25.68 3.10 5.93
CA PRO A 95 -26.76 3.73 6.69
C PRO A 95 -26.24 4.51 7.88
N PHE A 96 -26.75 5.74 8.05
CA PHE A 96 -26.21 6.71 9.00
C PHE A 96 -26.26 6.22 10.46
N ASP A 97 -27.36 5.61 10.85
CA ASP A 97 -27.58 5.13 12.23
C ASP A 97 -26.75 3.88 12.56
N GLU A 98 -26.23 3.21 11.54
CA GLU A 98 -25.50 1.96 11.70
C GLU A 98 -24.00 2.07 11.42
N GLN A 99 -23.46 3.30 11.26
CA GLN A 99 -22.05 3.53 10.92
C GLN A 99 -21.05 3.09 12.00
N TRP A 100 -21.53 2.76 13.20
CA TRP A 100 -20.71 2.10 14.21
C TRP A 100 -20.20 0.73 13.74
N ARG A 101 -20.97 0.00 12.89
CA ARG A 101 -20.62 -1.33 12.35
C ARG A 101 -19.37 -1.26 11.45
N PRO A 102 -19.33 -0.44 10.36
CA PRO A 102 -18.14 -0.28 9.56
C PRO A 102 -16.97 0.32 10.36
N LEU A 103 -17.22 1.15 11.38
CA LEU A 103 -16.15 1.66 12.24
C LEU A 103 -15.47 0.50 13.00
N VAL A 104 -16.25 -0.32 13.71
CA VAL A 104 -15.73 -1.48 14.46
C VAL A 104 -15.02 -2.46 13.50
N ALA A 105 -15.66 -2.78 12.37
CA ALA A 105 -15.08 -3.66 11.35
C ALA A 105 -13.72 -3.15 10.84
N THR A 106 -13.61 -1.85 10.57
CA THR A 106 -12.37 -1.21 10.12
C THR A 106 -11.28 -1.25 11.19
N VAL A 107 -11.64 -0.96 12.44
CA VAL A 107 -10.69 -1.00 13.57
C VAL A 107 -10.17 -2.42 13.78
N LEU A 108 -11.04 -3.43 13.74
CA LEU A 108 -10.64 -4.84 13.87
C LEU A 108 -9.71 -5.27 12.73
N LEU A 109 -10.04 -4.94 11.49
CA LEU A 109 -9.21 -5.31 10.33
C LEU A 109 -7.88 -4.58 10.33
N THR A 110 -7.86 -3.28 10.66
CA THR A 110 -6.61 -2.50 10.80
C THR A 110 -5.76 -3.05 11.95
N GLY A 111 -6.37 -3.37 13.08
CA GLY A 111 -5.69 -3.99 14.22
C GLY A 111 -5.07 -5.34 13.85
N LEU A 112 -5.77 -6.17 13.07
CA LEU A 112 -5.25 -7.43 12.54
C LEU A 112 -4.04 -7.22 11.61
N LEU A 113 -4.10 -6.21 10.73
CA LEU A 113 -2.97 -5.85 9.86
C LEU A 113 -1.75 -5.45 10.69
N VAL A 114 -1.93 -4.59 11.69
CA VAL A 114 -0.86 -4.19 12.61
C VAL A 114 -0.32 -5.39 13.39
N ALA A 115 -1.18 -6.25 13.94
CA ALA A 115 -0.77 -7.46 14.63
C ALA A 115 0.03 -8.40 13.71
N SER A 116 -0.37 -8.53 12.44
CA SER A 116 0.35 -9.33 11.43
C SER A 116 1.75 -8.80 11.13
N CYS A 117 2.00 -7.50 11.34
CA CYS A 117 3.32 -6.90 11.22
C CYS A 117 4.23 -7.16 12.43
N MET A 118 3.69 -7.59 13.57
CA MET A 118 4.43 -7.78 14.81
C MET A 118 4.85 -9.24 14.99
N ARG A 119 6.15 -9.49 15.19
CA ARG A 119 6.71 -10.86 15.36
C ARG A 119 6.07 -11.66 16.49
N MET A 120 5.59 -10.98 17.54
CA MET A 120 4.95 -11.61 18.68
C MET A 120 3.71 -12.45 18.28
N PHE A 121 3.01 -12.01 17.22
CA PHE A 121 1.79 -12.67 16.72
C PHE A 121 2.06 -13.71 15.62
N TRP A 122 3.31 -13.92 15.18
CA TRP A 122 3.67 -14.91 14.17
C TRP A 122 3.62 -16.34 14.74
N ARG A 123 2.44 -16.82 15.03
CA ARG A 123 2.16 -18.14 15.57
C ARG A 123 1.17 -18.89 14.68
N ALA A 124 1.05 -20.19 14.87
CA ALA A 124 0.16 -21.04 14.08
C ALA A 124 -1.33 -20.63 14.11
N TRP A 125 -1.75 -19.85 15.11
CA TRP A 125 -3.13 -19.35 15.22
C TRP A 125 -3.40 -18.06 14.39
N LEU A 126 -2.38 -17.42 13.82
CA LEU A 126 -2.56 -16.18 13.04
C LEU A 126 -3.54 -16.35 11.84
N PRO A 127 -3.48 -17.45 11.04
CA PRO A 127 -4.48 -17.69 9.99
C PRO A 127 -5.90 -17.83 10.52
N LEU A 128 -6.06 -18.46 11.70
CA LEU A 128 -7.37 -18.56 12.35
C LEU A 128 -7.89 -17.18 12.78
N LEU A 129 -7.01 -16.32 13.30
CA LEU A 129 -7.36 -14.94 13.65
C LEU A 129 -7.82 -14.17 12.41
N TRP A 130 -7.14 -14.35 11.26
CA TRP A 130 -7.58 -13.76 9.99
C TRP A 130 -8.98 -14.22 9.61
N LEU A 131 -9.27 -15.51 9.69
CA LEU A 131 -10.61 -16.05 9.40
C LEU A 131 -11.68 -15.47 10.32
N VAL A 132 -11.41 -15.41 11.64
CA VAL A 132 -12.35 -14.87 12.63
C VAL A 132 -12.60 -13.38 12.37
N VAL A 133 -11.56 -12.59 12.18
CA VAL A 133 -11.72 -11.13 11.96
C VAL A 133 -12.40 -10.84 10.64
N LEU A 134 -12.08 -11.57 9.56
CA LEU A 134 -12.78 -11.41 8.29
C LEU A 134 -14.26 -11.84 8.40
N ALA A 135 -14.55 -12.97 9.04
CA ALA A 135 -15.93 -13.39 9.27
C ALA A 135 -16.71 -12.34 10.08
N THR A 136 -16.09 -11.78 11.12
CA THR A 136 -16.68 -10.69 11.93
C THR A 136 -16.86 -9.42 11.09
N PHE A 137 -15.88 -9.07 10.24
CA PHE A 137 -15.98 -7.93 9.33
C PHE A 137 -17.19 -8.08 8.40
N PHE A 138 -17.32 -9.23 7.72
CA PHE A 138 -18.45 -9.48 6.83
C PHE A 138 -19.78 -9.56 7.59
N ALA A 139 -19.82 -10.17 8.76
CA ALA A 139 -21.02 -10.22 9.60
C ALA A 139 -21.50 -8.84 10.04
N LEU A 140 -20.57 -7.95 10.43
CA LEU A 140 -20.88 -6.57 10.78
C LEU A 140 -21.31 -5.74 9.57
N MET A 141 -20.60 -5.86 8.46
CA MET A 141 -20.85 -5.06 7.26
C MET A 141 -22.15 -5.47 6.54
N TYR A 142 -22.39 -6.78 6.41
CA TYR A 142 -23.59 -7.28 5.71
C TYR A 142 -24.81 -7.32 6.60
N GLY A 143 -24.63 -7.61 7.89
CA GLY A 143 -25.75 -7.83 8.82
C GLY A 143 -26.46 -9.16 8.58
N ASN A 144 -27.78 -9.16 8.71
CA ASN A 144 -28.66 -10.34 8.62
C ASN A 144 -28.36 -11.44 9.68
N THR A 145 -27.52 -11.13 10.64
CA THR A 145 -27.16 -11.98 11.77
C THR A 145 -27.30 -11.19 13.06
N LEU A 146 -27.57 -11.83 14.17
CA LEU A 146 -27.65 -11.21 15.51
C LEU A 146 -28.68 -10.04 15.62
N GLY A 147 -29.72 -10.04 14.78
CA GLY A 147 -30.73 -8.97 14.77
C GLY A 147 -30.31 -7.69 14.08
N LEU A 148 -29.17 -7.70 13.36
CA LEU A 148 -28.69 -6.56 12.58
C LEU A 148 -29.45 -6.47 11.24
N SER A 149 -29.76 -5.26 10.82
CA SER A 149 -30.35 -5.01 9.50
C SER A 149 -29.40 -5.42 8.38
N GLN A 150 -29.93 -5.93 7.28
CA GLN A 150 -29.13 -6.26 6.10
C GLN A 150 -28.71 -4.99 5.35
N VAL A 151 -27.41 -4.88 5.08
CA VAL A 151 -26.84 -3.81 4.24
C VAL A 151 -26.08 -4.45 3.07
N GLU A 152 -26.60 -4.28 1.87
CA GLU A 152 -26.01 -4.83 0.66
C GLU A 152 -24.65 -4.20 0.34
N THR A 153 -23.82 -4.95 -0.38
CA THR A 153 -22.44 -4.59 -0.70
C THR A 153 -22.33 -3.33 -1.57
N ASP A 154 -23.37 -2.98 -2.31
CA ASP A 154 -23.45 -1.75 -3.12
C ASP A 154 -23.48 -0.47 -2.25
N ARG A 155 -23.86 -0.60 -0.97
CA ARG A 155 -23.82 0.50 0.01
C ARG A 155 -22.52 0.57 0.79
N TRP A 156 -21.64 -0.42 0.66
CA TRP A 156 -20.34 -0.39 1.31
C TRP A 156 -19.45 0.63 0.62
N GLY A 157 -18.69 1.39 1.42
CA GLY A 157 -17.85 2.43 0.86
C GLY A 157 -16.85 2.99 1.86
N GLY A 158 -16.17 4.06 1.45
CA GLY A 158 -15.20 4.77 2.27
C GLY A 158 -14.01 3.95 2.67
N LEU A 159 -13.44 4.27 3.81
CA LEU A 159 -12.23 3.64 4.37
C LEU A 159 -12.38 2.14 4.64
N PRO A 160 -13.52 1.63 5.18
CA PRO A 160 -13.75 0.19 5.35
C PRO A 160 -13.55 -0.60 4.06
N LEU A 161 -14.13 -0.12 2.96
CA LEU A 161 -14.01 -0.77 1.66
C LEU A 161 -12.58 -0.70 1.10
N THR A 162 -11.91 0.45 1.23
CA THR A 162 -10.51 0.63 0.83
C THR A 162 -9.60 -0.39 1.51
N ILE A 163 -9.71 -0.52 2.86
CA ILE A 163 -8.87 -1.44 3.63
C ILE A 163 -9.22 -2.89 3.32
N LEU A 164 -10.49 -3.23 3.16
CA LEU A 164 -10.92 -4.59 2.78
C LEU A 164 -10.33 -4.99 1.43
N LEU A 165 -10.55 -4.18 0.39
CA LEU A 165 -10.05 -4.47 -0.96
C LEU A 165 -8.54 -4.63 -0.99
N ALA A 166 -7.80 -3.70 -0.37
CA ALA A 166 -6.36 -3.76 -0.32
C ALA A 166 -5.87 -5.01 0.42
N SER A 167 -6.32 -5.20 1.67
CA SER A 167 -5.82 -6.29 2.53
C SER A 167 -6.14 -7.67 1.96
N LEU A 168 -7.37 -7.88 1.52
CA LEU A 168 -7.80 -9.18 1.02
C LEU A 168 -7.16 -9.50 -0.34
N SER A 169 -7.07 -8.50 -1.25
CA SER A 169 -6.35 -8.68 -2.51
C SER A 169 -4.89 -9.03 -2.31
N LEU A 170 -4.19 -8.36 -1.39
CA LEU A 170 -2.77 -8.62 -1.11
C LEU A 170 -2.54 -10.00 -0.52
N VAL A 171 -3.37 -10.40 0.46
CA VAL A 171 -3.28 -11.73 1.09
C VAL A 171 -3.53 -12.84 0.07
N MET A 172 -4.53 -12.67 -0.81
CA MET A 172 -4.86 -13.66 -1.83
C MET A 172 -3.85 -13.66 -2.99
N SER A 173 -3.29 -12.51 -3.35
CA SER A 173 -2.35 -12.38 -4.47
C SER A 173 -1.00 -13.05 -4.19
N PHE A 174 -0.53 -13.04 -2.94
CA PHE A 174 0.80 -13.55 -2.59
C PHE A 174 0.98 -15.05 -2.90
N PRO A 175 0.10 -15.98 -2.47
CA PRO A 175 0.22 -17.40 -2.83
C PRO A 175 0.10 -17.62 -4.35
N ILE A 176 -0.77 -16.90 -5.04
CA ILE A 176 -0.90 -16.98 -6.50
C ILE A 176 0.40 -16.51 -7.16
N ALA A 177 0.97 -15.39 -6.72
CA ALA A 177 2.23 -14.86 -7.23
C ALA A 177 3.38 -15.86 -7.06
N LEU A 178 3.45 -16.52 -5.90
CA LEU A 178 4.47 -17.53 -5.62
C LEU A 178 4.35 -18.73 -6.57
N LEU A 179 3.14 -19.25 -6.74
CA LEU A 179 2.88 -20.37 -7.66
C LEU A 179 3.19 -20.00 -9.11
N VAL A 180 2.78 -18.83 -9.57
CA VAL A 180 3.05 -18.31 -10.92
C VAL A 180 4.55 -18.09 -11.13
N ALA A 181 5.27 -17.53 -10.17
CA ALA A 181 6.72 -17.34 -10.25
C ALA A 181 7.48 -18.66 -10.37
N LEU A 182 7.09 -19.67 -9.60
CA LEU A 182 7.63 -21.04 -9.71
C LEU A 182 7.24 -21.68 -11.03
N GLY A 183 5.99 -21.49 -11.48
CA GLY A 183 5.50 -22.02 -12.75
C GLY A 183 6.27 -21.49 -13.95
N ARG A 184 6.66 -20.21 -13.96
CA ARG A 184 7.50 -19.60 -15.01
C ARG A 184 8.90 -20.20 -15.08
N ARG A 185 9.38 -20.87 -14.03
CA ARG A 185 10.65 -21.59 -13.98
C ARG A 185 10.49 -23.11 -14.19
N SER A 186 9.28 -23.57 -14.41
CA SER A 186 9.01 -25.00 -14.60
C SER A 186 9.71 -25.54 -15.86
N LYS A 187 10.15 -26.78 -15.79
CA LYS A 187 10.66 -27.54 -16.94
C LYS A 187 9.53 -27.98 -17.87
N LEU A 188 8.28 -27.99 -17.40
CA LEU A 188 7.09 -28.33 -18.16
C LEU A 188 6.69 -27.14 -19.05
N PRO A 189 6.77 -27.26 -20.39
CA PRO A 189 6.57 -26.12 -21.30
C PRO A 189 5.15 -25.55 -21.21
N ALA A 190 4.14 -26.39 -21.03
CA ALA A 190 2.75 -25.94 -20.89
C ALA A 190 2.54 -25.02 -19.67
N ILE A 191 3.04 -25.43 -18.49
CA ILE A 191 2.94 -24.63 -17.26
C ILE A 191 3.71 -23.34 -17.40
N ARG A 192 4.96 -23.42 -17.92
CA ARG A 192 5.78 -22.22 -18.14
C ARG A 192 5.10 -21.23 -19.09
N SER A 193 4.58 -21.71 -20.22
CA SER A 193 3.91 -20.85 -21.19
C SER A 193 2.66 -20.21 -20.62
N PHE A 194 1.80 -20.97 -19.94
CA PHE A 194 0.59 -20.45 -19.30
C PHE A 194 0.91 -19.35 -18.28
N CYS A 195 1.84 -19.61 -17.36
CA CYS A 195 2.24 -18.61 -16.37
C CYS A 195 2.91 -17.38 -16.98
N THR A 196 3.66 -17.56 -18.08
CA THR A 196 4.30 -16.44 -18.80
C THR A 196 3.24 -15.59 -19.50
N ILE A 197 2.35 -16.21 -20.26
CA ILE A 197 1.26 -15.51 -20.97
C ILE A 197 0.41 -14.72 -19.97
N TYR A 198 0.02 -15.34 -18.87
CA TYR A 198 -0.75 -14.66 -17.81
C TYR A 198 -0.05 -13.40 -17.32
N VAL A 199 1.23 -13.49 -16.93
CA VAL A 199 1.96 -12.36 -16.38
C VAL A 199 2.16 -11.25 -17.42
N GLU A 200 2.58 -11.61 -18.64
CA GLU A 200 2.83 -10.63 -19.70
C GLU A 200 1.53 -9.93 -20.13
N LEU A 201 0.42 -10.68 -20.23
CA LEU A 201 -0.89 -10.14 -20.59
C LEU A 201 -1.39 -9.17 -19.52
N ILE A 202 -1.40 -9.58 -18.24
CA ILE A 202 -1.92 -8.74 -17.16
C ILE A 202 -1.05 -7.50 -16.95
N ARG A 203 0.28 -7.60 -17.08
CA ARG A 203 1.19 -6.45 -16.95
C ARG A 203 1.20 -5.54 -18.17
N GLY A 204 0.76 -6.03 -19.32
CA GLY A 204 0.62 -5.25 -20.55
C GLY A 204 -0.67 -4.42 -20.62
N VAL A 205 -1.60 -4.60 -19.68
CA VAL A 205 -2.91 -3.93 -19.66
C VAL A 205 -3.03 -3.03 -18.41
N PRO A 206 -3.58 -1.80 -18.54
CA PRO A 206 -3.87 -0.96 -17.38
C PRO A 206 -4.85 -1.62 -16.40
N LEU A 207 -4.66 -1.44 -15.09
CA LEU A 207 -5.59 -2.00 -14.09
C LEU A 207 -7.04 -1.55 -14.33
N ILE A 208 -7.25 -0.32 -14.76
CA ILE A 208 -8.60 0.20 -15.06
C ILE A 208 -9.33 -0.66 -16.09
N SER A 209 -8.63 -1.15 -17.12
CA SER A 209 -9.20 -2.03 -18.14
C SER A 209 -9.52 -3.41 -17.56
N VAL A 210 -8.70 -3.93 -16.66
CA VAL A 210 -8.97 -5.20 -15.96
C VAL A 210 -10.22 -5.08 -15.08
N LEU A 211 -10.37 -3.96 -14.35
CA LEU A 211 -11.56 -3.69 -13.54
C LEU A 211 -12.83 -3.57 -14.40
N PHE A 212 -12.71 -2.91 -15.54
CA PHE A 212 -13.82 -2.78 -16.50
C PHE A 212 -14.23 -4.14 -17.06
N MET A 213 -13.26 -4.96 -17.47
CA MET A 213 -13.52 -6.33 -17.92
C MET A 213 -14.19 -7.17 -16.84
N ALA A 214 -13.67 -7.15 -15.62
CA ALA A 214 -14.22 -7.91 -14.51
C ALA A 214 -15.64 -7.48 -14.15
N SER A 215 -15.94 -6.18 -14.20
CA SER A 215 -17.22 -5.65 -13.73
C SER A 215 -18.32 -5.63 -14.78
N PHE A 216 -17.99 -5.35 -16.04
CA PHE A 216 -19.00 -5.17 -17.09
C PHE A 216 -18.97 -6.27 -18.16
N MET A 217 -17.78 -6.73 -18.56
CA MET A 217 -17.70 -7.74 -19.63
C MET A 217 -17.88 -9.16 -19.09
N PHE A 218 -17.27 -9.49 -17.96
CA PHE A 218 -17.35 -10.85 -17.40
C PHE A 218 -18.79 -11.33 -17.16
N PRO A 219 -19.74 -10.51 -16.63
CA PRO A 219 -21.13 -10.93 -16.48
C PRO A 219 -21.84 -11.35 -17.76
N LEU A 220 -21.41 -10.81 -18.93
CA LEU A 220 -22.01 -11.15 -20.21
C LEU A 220 -21.73 -12.59 -20.64
N PHE A 221 -20.69 -13.21 -20.10
CA PHE A 221 -20.33 -14.59 -20.33
C PHE A 221 -20.95 -15.58 -19.35
N MET A 222 -21.69 -15.05 -18.33
CA MET A 222 -22.32 -15.90 -17.33
C MET A 222 -23.63 -16.50 -17.83
N PRO A 223 -23.96 -17.74 -17.41
CA PRO A 223 -25.26 -18.33 -17.69
C PRO A 223 -26.41 -17.46 -17.15
N PRO A 224 -27.58 -17.48 -17.81
CA PRO A 224 -28.75 -16.76 -17.30
C PRO A 224 -29.08 -17.13 -15.86
N GLY A 225 -29.30 -16.12 -15.04
CA GLY A 225 -29.60 -16.29 -13.60
C GLY A 225 -28.41 -16.31 -12.64
N VAL A 226 -27.17 -16.42 -13.12
CA VAL A 226 -25.96 -16.32 -12.28
C VAL A 226 -25.55 -14.87 -12.16
N LYS A 227 -25.64 -14.33 -10.94
CA LYS A 227 -25.18 -12.96 -10.62
C LYS A 227 -24.05 -13.05 -9.59
N ILE A 228 -22.86 -12.62 -9.99
CA ILE A 228 -21.72 -12.47 -9.07
C ILE A 228 -21.66 -11.00 -8.65
N ASP A 229 -21.56 -10.78 -7.37
CA ASP A 229 -21.44 -9.45 -6.78
C ASP A 229 -20.26 -8.64 -7.36
N VAL A 230 -20.46 -7.34 -7.55
CA VAL A 230 -19.42 -6.43 -8.10
C VAL A 230 -18.17 -6.43 -7.24
N LEU A 231 -18.35 -6.42 -5.90
CA LEU A 231 -17.25 -6.45 -4.95
C LEU A 231 -16.35 -7.68 -5.16
N VAL A 232 -16.96 -8.87 -5.36
CA VAL A 232 -16.21 -10.11 -5.58
C VAL A 232 -15.45 -10.05 -6.91
N ARG A 233 -16.09 -9.58 -7.99
CA ARG A 233 -15.47 -9.46 -9.31
C ARG A 233 -14.26 -8.50 -9.28
N VAL A 234 -14.42 -7.36 -8.64
CA VAL A 234 -13.35 -6.36 -8.46
C VAL A 234 -12.22 -6.91 -7.61
N LEU A 235 -12.55 -7.59 -6.51
CA LEU A 235 -11.57 -8.22 -5.63
C LEU A 235 -10.71 -9.25 -6.40
N VAL A 236 -11.34 -10.10 -7.21
CA VAL A 236 -10.63 -11.05 -8.08
C VAL A 236 -9.75 -10.32 -9.09
N GLY A 237 -10.26 -9.27 -9.75
CA GLY A 237 -9.51 -8.47 -10.70
C GLY A 237 -8.25 -7.86 -10.10
N ILE A 238 -8.35 -7.19 -8.95
CA ILE A 238 -7.20 -6.60 -8.24
C ILE A 238 -6.24 -7.71 -7.78
N THR A 239 -6.77 -8.82 -7.26
CA THR A 239 -5.95 -9.96 -6.80
C THR A 239 -5.10 -10.52 -7.93
N LEU A 240 -5.70 -10.79 -9.09
CA LEU A 240 -4.96 -11.30 -10.25
C LEU A 240 -3.96 -10.28 -10.78
N PHE A 241 -4.31 -9.00 -10.80
CA PHE A 241 -3.40 -7.94 -11.19
C PHE A 241 -2.18 -7.86 -10.25
N ALA A 242 -2.41 -7.77 -8.94
CA ALA A 242 -1.35 -7.72 -7.93
C ALA A 242 -0.48 -8.99 -7.94
N ALA A 243 -1.09 -10.17 -8.19
CA ALA A 243 -0.37 -11.43 -8.29
C ALA A 243 0.60 -11.45 -9.48
N ALA A 244 0.22 -10.92 -10.64
CA ALA A 244 1.09 -10.88 -11.81
C ALA A 244 2.35 -10.01 -11.57
N TYR A 245 2.18 -8.83 -10.98
CA TYR A 245 3.30 -7.95 -10.63
C TYR A 245 4.19 -8.55 -9.54
N SER A 246 3.60 -9.12 -8.50
CA SER A 246 4.35 -9.77 -7.42
C SER A 246 5.06 -11.04 -7.92
N ALA A 247 4.48 -11.78 -8.85
CA ALA A 247 5.12 -12.96 -9.45
C ALA A 247 6.40 -12.60 -10.20
N GLU A 248 6.43 -11.46 -10.90
CA GLU A 248 7.63 -10.98 -11.59
C GLU A 248 8.74 -10.60 -10.61
N VAL A 249 8.39 -9.90 -9.53
CA VAL A 249 9.34 -9.55 -8.45
C VAL A 249 9.90 -10.82 -7.81
N ILE A 250 9.04 -11.79 -7.47
CA ILE A 250 9.49 -13.07 -6.88
C ILE A 250 10.36 -13.85 -7.88
N ARG A 251 10.01 -13.86 -9.17
CA ARG A 251 10.82 -14.49 -10.23
C ARG A 251 12.24 -13.89 -10.29
N GLY A 252 12.36 -12.56 -10.19
CA GLY A 252 13.65 -11.88 -10.09
C GLY A 252 14.47 -12.36 -8.90
N GLY A 253 13.84 -12.50 -7.73
CA GLY A 253 14.49 -13.07 -6.54
C GLY A 253 14.93 -14.51 -6.71
N LEU A 254 14.09 -15.33 -7.33
CA LEU A 254 14.44 -16.73 -7.63
C LEU A 254 15.63 -16.85 -8.60
N GLN A 255 15.81 -15.89 -9.51
CA GLN A 255 16.97 -15.83 -10.41
C GLN A 255 18.24 -15.35 -9.73
N ALA A 256 18.12 -14.54 -8.69
CA ALA A 256 19.26 -14.01 -7.95
C ALA A 256 19.91 -15.02 -6.99
N VAL A 257 19.25 -16.16 -6.70
CA VAL A 257 19.85 -17.22 -5.89
C VAL A 257 20.93 -17.94 -6.70
N PRO A 258 22.20 -18.05 -6.19
CA PRO A 258 23.27 -18.70 -6.90
C PRO A 258 22.95 -20.17 -7.23
N THR A 259 23.31 -20.62 -8.45
CA THR A 259 23.06 -22.01 -8.91
C THR A 259 23.72 -23.04 -8.04
N GLY A 260 24.91 -22.75 -7.47
CA GLY A 260 25.60 -23.60 -6.53
C GLY A 260 24.78 -24.00 -5.30
N GLN A 261 23.79 -23.19 -4.88
CA GLN A 261 22.89 -23.59 -3.79
C GLN A 261 21.96 -24.74 -4.20
N VAL A 262 21.54 -24.76 -5.46
CA VAL A 262 20.69 -25.83 -6.01
C VAL A 262 21.54 -27.10 -6.24
N GLU A 263 22.76 -26.94 -6.74
CA GLU A 263 23.70 -28.04 -6.97
C GLU A 263 24.10 -28.71 -5.65
N ALA A 264 24.44 -27.91 -4.63
CA ALA A 264 24.75 -28.45 -3.29
C ALA A 264 23.54 -29.16 -2.66
N ALA A 265 22.33 -28.68 -2.89
CA ALA A 265 21.11 -29.36 -2.45
C ALA A 265 20.93 -30.72 -3.14
N ALA A 266 21.23 -30.79 -4.44
CA ALA A 266 21.15 -32.02 -5.20
C ALA A 266 22.18 -33.05 -4.73
N THR A 267 23.42 -32.65 -4.39
CA THR A 267 24.43 -33.56 -3.83
C THR A 267 24.05 -34.14 -2.45
N LEU A 268 23.22 -33.38 -1.69
CA LEU A 268 22.64 -33.86 -0.43
C LEU A 268 21.37 -34.71 -0.62
N GLY A 269 20.99 -35.04 -1.86
CA GLY A 269 19.84 -35.87 -2.17
C GLY A 269 18.48 -35.19 -1.92
N LEU A 270 18.42 -33.87 -1.81
CA LEU A 270 17.17 -33.15 -1.60
C LEU A 270 16.29 -33.17 -2.87
N SER A 271 15.00 -33.47 -2.70
CA SER A 271 14.05 -33.39 -3.80
C SER A 271 13.82 -31.91 -4.23
N TYR A 272 13.26 -31.70 -5.43
CA TYR A 272 12.95 -30.37 -5.96
C TYR A 272 12.18 -29.50 -4.95
N TRP A 273 11.09 -30.04 -4.37
CA TRP A 273 10.27 -29.30 -3.42
C TRP A 273 10.99 -29.02 -2.09
N GLN A 274 11.84 -29.93 -1.63
CA GLN A 274 12.67 -29.72 -0.44
C GLN A 274 13.68 -28.60 -0.70
N THR A 275 14.35 -28.62 -1.86
CA THR A 275 15.28 -27.58 -2.28
C THR A 275 14.59 -26.22 -2.37
N GLN A 276 13.42 -26.16 -3.04
CA GLN A 276 12.66 -24.89 -3.13
C GLN A 276 12.26 -24.38 -1.75
N ARG A 277 11.62 -25.20 -0.92
CA ARG A 277 11.06 -24.77 0.37
C ARG A 277 12.12 -24.41 1.40
N LYS A 278 13.22 -25.18 1.49
CA LYS A 278 14.21 -25.04 2.56
C LYS A 278 15.38 -24.12 2.21
N ILE A 279 15.70 -23.97 0.92
CA ILE A 279 16.93 -23.28 0.48
C ILE A 279 16.61 -22.09 -0.42
N VAL A 280 15.93 -22.31 -1.55
CA VAL A 280 15.77 -21.29 -2.59
C VAL A 280 14.75 -20.21 -2.21
N LEU A 281 13.54 -20.60 -1.83
CA LEU A 281 12.45 -19.64 -1.51
C LEU A 281 12.77 -18.71 -0.35
N PRO A 282 13.33 -19.18 0.80
CA PRO A 282 13.66 -18.26 1.88
C PRO A 282 14.67 -17.19 1.46
N GLN A 283 15.68 -17.58 0.67
CA GLN A 283 16.69 -16.64 0.17
C GLN A 283 16.11 -15.70 -0.89
N ALA A 284 15.37 -16.22 -1.85
CA ALA A 284 14.74 -15.45 -2.91
C ALA A 284 13.77 -14.40 -2.35
N LEU A 285 12.87 -14.81 -1.45
CA LEU A 285 11.90 -13.92 -0.83
C LEU A 285 12.59 -12.83 -0.01
N ALA A 286 13.63 -13.18 0.75
CA ALA A 286 14.41 -12.23 1.52
C ALA A 286 15.02 -11.11 0.66
N MET A 287 15.46 -11.43 -0.56
CA MET A 287 16.04 -10.44 -1.49
C MET A 287 15.01 -9.50 -2.11
N VAL A 288 13.75 -9.93 -2.23
CA VAL A 288 12.72 -9.18 -2.93
C VAL A 288 11.68 -8.53 -2.03
N VAL A 289 11.86 -8.61 -0.70
CA VAL A 289 10.96 -7.95 0.26
C VAL A 289 10.68 -6.48 -0.11
N PRO A 290 11.68 -5.62 -0.44
CA PRO A 290 11.41 -4.24 -0.80
C PRO A 290 10.51 -4.10 -2.04
N GLY A 291 10.76 -4.93 -3.05
CA GLY A 291 9.97 -4.96 -4.29
C GLY A 291 8.52 -5.42 -4.06
N ILE A 292 8.31 -6.44 -3.22
CA ILE A 292 6.97 -6.91 -2.84
C ILE A 292 6.23 -5.81 -2.07
N MET A 293 6.89 -5.14 -1.13
CA MET A 293 6.27 -4.06 -0.36
C MET A 293 5.92 -2.86 -1.23
N ASN A 294 6.74 -2.53 -2.24
CA ASN A 294 6.39 -1.49 -3.21
C ASN A 294 5.14 -1.85 -4.01
N ASN A 295 4.99 -3.12 -4.43
CA ASN A 295 3.76 -3.58 -5.08
C ASN A 295 2.55 -3.49 -4.13
N PHE A 296 2.73 -3.79 -2.85
CA PHE A 296 1.67 -3.68 -1.85
C PHE A 296 1.21 -2.23 -1.68
N ILE A 297 2.14 -1.29 -1.56
CA ILE A 297 1.84 0.14 -1.48
C ILE A 297 1.14 0.63 -2.77
N SER A 298 1.57 0.15 -3.94
CA SER A 298 0.91 0.47 -5.22
C SER A 298 -0.52 -0.07 -5.24
N THR A 299 -0.73 -1.34 -4.90
CA THR A 299 -2.06 -1.96 -4.86
C THR A 299 -3.00 -1.25 -3.88
N PHE A 300 -2.50 -0.80 -2.72
CA PHE A 300 -3.29 0.01 -1.78
C PHE A 300 -3.77 1.32 -2.42
N LYS A 301 -2.93 2.01 -3.18
CA LYS A 301 -3.31 3.23 -3.92
C LYS A 301 -4.25 2.92 -5.09
N ASP A 302 -4.04 1.82 -5.75
CA ASP A 302 -4.81 1.38 -6.91
C ASP A 302 -6.27 1.04 -6.57
N THR A 303 -6.60 0.82 -5.28
CA THR A 303 -8.00 0.69 -4.86
C THR A 303 -8.83 1.92 -5.20
N SER A 304 -8.23 3.11 -5.33
CA SER A 304 -8.92 4.34 -5.75
C SER A 304 -9.55 4.23 -7.14
N LEU A 305 -9.06 3.34 -8.00
CA LEU A 305 -9.59 3.13 -9.36
C LEU A 305 -10.92 2.38 -9.39
N VAL A 306 -11.32 1.71 -8.29
CA VAL A 306 -12.58 0.94 -8.28
C VAL A 306 -13.82 1.82 -8.33
N THR A 307 -13.68 3.11 -8.10
CA THR A 307 -14.76 4.10 -8.26
C THR A 307 -15.36 4.06 -9.66
N ILE A 308 -14.58 3.72 -10.68
CA ILE A 308 -15.05 3.64 -12.06
C ILE A 308 -16.11 2.54 -12.28
N VAL A 309 -16.11 1.54 -11.42
CA VAL A 309 -17.06 0.43 -11.43
C VAL A 309 -18.12 0.55 -10.35
N SER A 310 -18.37 1.79 -9.89
CA SER A 310 -19.40 2.17 -8.91
C SER A 310 -19.20 1.59 -7.49
N LEU A 311 -17.97 1.21 -7.13
CA LEU A 311 -17.58 0.93 -5.75
C LEU A 311 -16.98 2.20 -5.15
N TYR A 312 -17.71 2.84 -4.26
CA TYR A 312 -17.34 4.14 -3.67
C TYR A 312 -16.41 3.94 -2.46
N GLU A 313 -15.17 3.48 -2.73
CA GLU A 313 -14.13 3.47 -1.71
C GLU A 313 -13.79 4.92 -1.27
N LEU A 314 -12.71 5.14 -0.53
CA LEU A 314 -12.42 6.45 0.08
C LEU A 314 -12.42 7.63 -0.93
N THR A 315 -11.83 7.44 -2.12
CA THR A 315 -11.80 8.48 -3.17
C THR A 315 -13.17 8.67 -3.82
N GLY A 316 -13.85 7.58 -4.10
CA GLY A 316 -15.20 7.60 -4.64
C GLY A 316 -16.21 8.19 -3.64
N ALA A 317 -16.06 7.88 -2.36
CA ALA A 317 -16.89 8.45 -1.29
C ALA A 317 -16.69 9.97 -1.16
N MET A 318 -15.45 10.46 -1.31
CA MET A 318 -15.18 11.91 -1.38
C MET A 318 -15.88 12.54 -2.57
N SER A 319 -15.74 11.96 -3.76
CA SER A 319 -16.42 12.45 -4.96
C SER A 319 -17.95 12.48 -4.77
N LEU A 320 -18.50 11.43 -4.16
CA LEU A 320 -19.92 11.37 -3.83
C LEU A 320 -20.34 12.47 -2.84
N ALA A 321 -19.56 12.69 -1.78
CA ALA A 321 -19.80 13.73 -0.78
C ALA A 321 -19.86 15.12 -1.39
N LEU A 322 -18.91 15.44 -2.28
CA LEU A 322 -18.86 16.74 -2.96
C LEU A 322 -19.97 16.93 -3.99
N ASN A 323 -20.34 15.84 -4.71
CA ASN A 323 -21.39 15.93 -5.72
C ASN A 323 -22.82 15.86 -5.15
N SER A 324 -22.97 15.41 -3.89
CA SER A 324 -24.28 15.36 -3.22
C SER A 324 -24.78 16.74 -2.78
N ASP A 325 -23.89 17.75 -2.74
CA ASP A 325 -24.23 19.08 -2.24
C ASP A 325 -23.43 20.15 -3.01
N ALA A 326 -24.15 20.93 -3.81
CA ALA A 326 -23.56 21.95 -4.66
C ALA A 326 -22.78 23.02 -3.88
N ASN A 327 -23.13 23.26 -2.62
CA ASN A 327 -22.51 24.26 -1.77
C ASN A 327 -21.06 23.88 -1.42
N TRP A 328 -20.80 22.57 -1.20
CA TRP A 328 -19.49 22.09 -0.79
C TRP A 328 -18.57 21.71 -1.97
N ARG A 329 -19.11 21.68 -3.18
CA ARG A 329 -18.35 21.34 -4.39
C ARG A 329 -17.14 22.26 -4.68
N PRO A 330 -17.19 23.59 -4.42
CA PRO A 330 -16.03 24.47 -4.62
C PRO A 330 -14.82 24.12 -3.75
N PHE A 331 -15.02 23.47 -2.60
CA PHE A 331 -14.00 23.09 -1.63
C PHE A 331 -13.46 21.69 -1.87
N SER A 332 -13.43 21.26 -3.13
CA SER A 332 -12.94 19.92 -3.53
C SER A 332 -11.45 19.74 -3.22
N MET A 333 -10.66 20.80 -3.30
CA MET A 333 -9.22 20.76 -3.01
C MET A 333 -8.95 20.31 -1.57
N GLU A 334 -9.65 20.90 -0.60
CA GLU A 334 -9.55 20.56 0.82
C GLU A 334 -9.97 19.09 1.06
N GLY A 335 -11.07 18.68 0.43
CA GLY A 335 -11.53 17.30 0.50
C GLY A 335 -10.50 16.31 -0.02
N TYR A 336 -9.91 16.56 -1.19
CA TYR A 336 -8.87 15.68 -1.74
C TYR A 336 -7.56 15.72 -0.95
N ILE A 337 -7.18 16.85 -0.36
CA ILE A 337 -6.04 16.91 0.57
C ILE A 337 -6.30 16.03 1.79
N PHE A 338 -7.51 16.06 2.34
CA PHE A 338 -7.87 15.23 3.49
C PHE A 338 -7.73 13.74 3.19
N ILE A 339 -8.30 13.24 2.08
CA ILE A 339 -8.14 11.82 1.74
C ILE A 339 -6.70 11.47 1.36
N ALA A 340 -5.96 12.39 0.72
CA ALA A 340 -4.54 12.22 0.44
C ALA A 340 -3.72 12.04 1.72
N LEU A 341 -4.06 12.76 2.80
CA LEU A 341 -3.43 12.56 4.11
C LEU A 341 -3.73 11.18 4.69
N ILE A 342 -4.97 10.68 4.54
CA ILE A 342 -5.32 9.31 4.98
C ILE A 342 -4.48 8.29 4.19
N TYR A 343 -4.46 8.37 2.85
CA TYR A 343 -3.62 7.50 2.02
C TYR A 343 -2.14 7.61 2.41
N PHE A 344 -1.65 8.81 2.67
CA PHE A 344 -0.27 9.04 3.07
C PHE A 344 0.07 8.33 4.38
N VAL A 345 -0.79 8.39 5.40
CA VAL A 345 -0.57 7.71 6.69
C VAL A 345 -0.41 6.20 6.49
N PHE A 346 -1.29 5.57 5.71
CA PHE A 346 -1.19 4.14 5.42
C PHE A 346 0.06 3.80 4.60
N CYS A 347 0.30 4.50 3.50
CA CYS A 347 1.45 4.25 2.62
C CYS A 347 2.78 4.51 3.34
N PHE A 348 2.87 5.56 4.16
CA PHE A 348 4.05 5.88 4.95
C PHE A 348 4.31 4.79 6.00
N SER A 349 3.28 4.33 6.69
CA SER A 349 3.39 3.24 7.67
C SER A 349 3.88 1.96 7.01
N MET A 350 3.33 1.59 5.85
CA MET A 350 3.78 0.44 5.05
C MET A 350 5.23 0.60 4.60
N SER A 351 5.64 1.78 4.14
CA SER A 351 7.02 2.08 3.74
C SER A 351 7.99 1.98 4.91
N ARG A 352 7.64 2.53 6.08
CA ARG A 352 8.47 2.40 7.30
C ARG A 352 8.61 0.96 7.75
N TYR A 353 7.54 0.19 7.68
CA TYR A 353 7.57 -1.24 7.96
C TYR A 353 8.46 -2.01 6.96
N SER A 354 8.37 -1.71 5.67
CA SER A 354 9.23 -2.27 4.62
C SER A 354 10.72 -2.09 4.95
N HIS A 355 11.14 -0.88 5.28
CA HIS A 355 12.52 -0.59 5.67
C HIS A 355 12.96 -1.33 6.95
N TRP A 356 12.04 -1.50 7.90
CA TRP A 356 12.35 -2.28 9.10
C TRP A 356 12.56 -3.75 8.76
N VAL A 357 11.70 -4.36 7.93
CA VAL A 357 11.83 -5.76 7.48
C VAL A 357 13.15 -5.96 6.71
N GLU A 358 13.47 -5.05 5.78
CA GLU A 358 14.71 -5.07 5.01
C GLU A 358 15.95 -5.09 5.92
N LYS A 359 15.99 -4.19 6.91
CA LYS A 359 17.09 -4.16 7.90
C LYS A 359 17.21 -5.47 8.68
N GLN A 360 16.09 -6.12 9.03
CA GLN A 360 16.10 -7.39 9.74
C GLN A 360 16.64 -8.54 8.87
N VAL A 361 16.21 -8.57 7.61
CA VAL A 361 16.68 -9.57 6.64
C VAL A 361 18.17 -9.41 6.35
N ASN A 362 18.65 -8.17 6.16
CA ASN A 362 20.07 -7.90 5.89
C ASN A 362 20.97 -8.22 7.10
N LYS A 363 20.53 -7.98 8.33
CA LYS A 363 21.26 -8.36 9.53
C LYS A 363 21.46 -9.87 9.64
N SER A 364 20.53 -10.69 9.16
CA SER A 364 20.67 -12.15 9.18
C SER A 364 21.68 -12.69 8.16
N LYS A 365 22.01 -11.91 7.11
CA LYS A 365 23.04 -12.26 6.12
C LYS A 365 24.47 -11.92 6.56
N GLN A 366 24.63 -11.01 7.53
CA GLN A 366 25.93 -10.58 8.04
C GLN A 366 26.43 -11.45 9.22
N ARG A 367 25.62 -12.37 9.72
CA ARG A 367 25.99 -13.41 10.69
C ARG A 367 26.19 -14.76 10.00
#